data_113bfa5cb6fd3cc9cd4dca0804b2785b
#
_entry.id   113bfa5cb6fd3cc9cd4dca0804b2785b
#
_cell.length_a   1.000
_cell.length_b   1.000
_cell.length_c   1.000
_cell.angle_alpha   90.00
_cell.angle_beta   90.00
_cell.angle_gamma   90.00
#
_symmetry.space_group_name_H-M   'P 1'
#
loop_
_entity.id
_entity.type
_entity.pdbx_description
1 polymer ?
#
loop_
_entity_poly.entity_id
_entity_poly.type
_entity_poly.pdbx_seq_one_letter_code
_entity_poly.pdbx_strand_id
1 'polypeptide(L)'
;MDWFTDPNRPYIQLFGLNHILYVLIMAVAITLILTRRRWGRTNRALVHWSILAISLTQFSLMQIWYLSQPTFNLGDGLPLHISRITTLLGLAWLLTRKRELMDLASFLGIFAYFTFLLPQRIYPITHLMGWSFLVSHALIIILPLCAWIAYGWRPSRRSYRIALGGFVVYLLVAIGANALFDGNYFYLKHRPVFAGNPSPRYELGTILFAATIFHLGWLVAARFNDVDRATKLERSGAPARDKPDLVRV
;
A
#
# COMPACT_ATOMS: atom_id res chain seq x y z
N MET A 1 -10.16 -5.65 -30.85
CA MET A 1 -9.64 -5.17 -29.53
C MET A 1 -8.31 -5.83 -29.29
N ASP A 2 -7.32 -5.05 -28.95
CA ASP A 2 -6.00 -5.59 -28.66
C ASP A 2 -6.06 -6.41 -27.37
N TRP A 3 -5.57 -7.64 -27.45
CA TRP A 3 -5.49 -8.56 -26.31
C TRP A 3 -4.89 -7.94 -25.04
N PHE A 4 -4.09 -6.87 -25.21
CA PHE A 4 -3.41 -6.14 -24.14
C PHE A 4 -4.34 -5.23 -23.32
N THR A 5 -5.47 -4.81 -23.89
CA THR A 5 -6.42 -3.85 -23.26
C THR A 5 -7.84 -4.38 -23.16
N ASP A 6 -8.10 -5.62 -23.54
CA ASP A 6 -9.44 -6.22 -23.57
C ASP A 6 -10.04 -6.37 -22.16
N PRO A 7 -11.13 -5.65 -21.81
CA PRO A 7 -11.73 -5.71 -20.47
C PRO A 7 -12.37 -7.07 -20.14
N ASN A 8 -12.58 -7.94 -21.15
CA ASN A 8 -13.19 -9.25 -20.97
C ASN A 8 -12.16 -10.37 -20.73
N ARG A 9 -10.88 -10.05 -20.63
CA ARG A 9 -9.86 -11.07 -20.31
C ARG A 9 -10.12 -11.69 -18.95
N PRO A 10 -9.95 -13.02 -18.83
CA PRO A 10 -10.11 -13.70 -17.55
C PRO A 10 -9.08 -13.22 -16.54
N TYR A 11 -9.50 -13.12 -15.28
CA TYR A 11 -8.64 -12.80 -14.16
C TYR A 11 -7.71 -13.97 -13.82
N ILE A 12 -6.60 -13.66 -13.16
CA ILE A 12 -5.65 -14.68 -12.70
C ILE A 12 -6.27 -15.56 -11.61
N GLN A 13 -5.78 -16.78 -11.54
CA GLN A 13 -6.15 -17.73 -10.50
C GLN A 13 -5.12 -17.72 -9.37
N LEU A 14 -5.58 -17.96 -8.14
CA LEU A 14 -4.72 -18.17 -6.98
C LEU A 14 -3.77 -19.36 -7.28
N PHE A 15 -2.49 -19.18 -6.98
CA PHE A 15 -1.39 -20.11 -7.28
C PHE A 15 -1.16 -20.40 -8.77
N GLY A 16 -1.88 -19.76 -9.69
CA GLY A 16 -1.58 -19.80 -11.12
C GLY A 16 -0.26 -19.10 -11.47
N LEU A 17 0.27 -19.36 -12.66
CA LEU A 17 1.57 -18.80 -13.11
C LEU A 17 1.68 -17.29 -12.94
N ASN A 18 0.65 -16.54 -13.35
CA ASN A 18 0.65 -15.07 -13.21
C ASN A 18 0.71 -14.63 -11.74
N HIS A 19 0.00 -15.34 -10.84
CA HIS A 19 0.05 -15.03 -9.41
C HIS A 19 1.45 -15.28 -8.84
N ILE A 20 2.07 -16.40 -9.15
CA ILE A 20 3.44 -16.73 -8.73
C ILE A 20 4.42 -15.70 -9.26
N LEU A 21 4.31 -15.29 -10.53
CA LEU A 21 5.15 -14.25 -11.13
C LEU A 21 5.02 -12.92 -10.39
N TYR A 22 3.82 -12.48 -10.04
CA TYR A 22 3.60 -11.25 -9.27
C TYR A 22 4.29 -11.30 -7.91
N VAL A 23 4.14 -12.40 -7.18
CA VAL A 23 4.78 -12.58 -5.86
C VAL A 23 6.31 -12.60 -5.99
N LEU A 24 6.85 -13.30 -6.99
CA LEU A 24 8.29 -13.38 -7.22
C LEU A 24 8.88 -12.01 -7.59
N ILE A 25 8.25 -11.28 -8.52
CA ILE A 25 8.71 -9.95 -8.92
C ILE A 25 8.73 -9.01 -7.70
N MET A 26 7.68 -9.08 -6.86
CA MET A 26 7.62 -8.29 -5.64
C MET A 26 8.74 -8.66 -4.65
N ALA A 27 8.97 -9.95 -4.43
CA ALA A 27 10.01 -10.44 -3.53
C ALA A 27 11.42 -9.98 -4.01
N VAL A 28 11.67 -10.08 -5.32
CA VAL A 28 12.91 -9.59 -5.93
C VAL A 28 13.06 -8.07 -5.74
N ALA A 29 12.01 -7.29 -5.99
CA ALA A 29 12.04 -5.83 -5.84
C ALA A 29 12.36 -5.42 -4.38
N ILE A 30 11.71 -6.03 -3.40
CA ILE A 30 11.98 -5.78 -1.98
C ILE A 30 13.43 -6.16 -1.63
N THR A 31 13.90 -7.32 -2.08
CA THR A 31 15.26 -7.80 -1.83
C THR A 31 16.30 -6.84 -2.43
N LEU A 32 16.10 -6.38 -3.66
CA LEU A 32 16.99 -5.42 -4.31
C LEU A 32 17.07 -4.09 -3.53
N ILE A 33 15.95 -3.58 -3.04
CA ILE A 33 15.93 -2.34 -2.26
C ILE A 33 16.66 -2.51 -0.93
N LEU A 34 16.43 -3.61 -0.23
CA LEU A 34 17.08 -3.87 1.05
C LEU A 34 18.58 -4.13 0.92
N THR A 35 19.01 -4.87 -0.10
CA THR A 35 20.44 -5.15 -0.36
C THR A 35 21.19 -3.93 -0.90
N ARG A 36 20.53 -3.11 -1.72
CA ARG A 36 21.10 -1.89 -2.31
C ARG A 36 20.81 -0.62 -1.49
N ARG A 37 20.46 -0.74 -0.21
CA ARG A 37 20.10 0.39 0.65
C ARG A 37 21.16 1.52 0.72
N ARG A 38 22.46 1.18 0.64
CA ARG A 38 23.54 2.18 0.60
C ARG A 38 23.45 3.02 -0.66
N TRP A 39 23.35 2.37 -1.81
CA TRP A 39 23.16 3.02 -3.10
C TRP A 39 21.92 3.92 -3.13
N GLY A 40 20.78 3.44 -2.62
CA GLY A 40 19.55 4.21 -2.52
C GLY A 40 19.67 5.47 -1.65
N ARG A 41 20.49 5.43 -0.59
CA ARG A 41 20.80 6.62 0.22
C ARG A 41 21.63 7.65 -0.55
N THR A 42 22.66 7.19 -1.24
CA THR A 42 23.57 8.05 -2.04
C THR A 42 22.82 8.68 -3.20
N ASN A 43 21.96 7.93 -3.88
CA ASN A 43 21.21 8.35 -5.07
C ASN A 43 19.75 8.72 -4.76
N ARG A 44 19.49 9.30 -3.57
CA ARG A 44 18.11 9.57 -3.10
C ARG A 44 17.28 10.42 -4.05
N ALA A 45 17.88 11.37 -4.76
CA ALA A 45 17.20 12.21 -5.74
C ALA A 45 16.73 11.39 -6.95
N LEU A 46 17.62 10.55 -7.49
CA LEU A 46 17.28 9.65 -8.60
C LEU A 46 16.14 8.71 -8.21
N VAL A 47 16.25 8.05 -7.05
CA VAL A 47 15.20 7.15 -6.53
C VAL A 47 13.87 7.89 -6.38
N HIS A 48 13.91 9.10 -5.84
CA HIS A 48 12.72 9.93 -5.66
C HIS A 48 12.02 10.24 -6.99
N TRP A 49 12.76 10.83 -7.93
CA TRP A 49 12.19 11.25 -9.21
C TRP A 49 11.74 10.05 -10.05
N SER A 50 12.46 8.91 -9.96
CA SER A 50 12.05 7.66 -10.62
C SER A 50 10.72 7.15 -10.06
N ILE A 51 10.59 7.08 -8.72
CA ILE A 51 9.33 6.64 -8.09
C ILE A 51 8.19 7.58 -8.46
N LEU A 52 8.42 8.91 -8.42
CA LEU A 52 7.41 9.90 -8.78
C LEU A 52 6.97 9.73 -10.24
N ALA A 53 7.91 9.66 -11.18
CA ALA A 53 7.61 9.50 -12.59
C ALA A 53 6.85 8.20 -12.87
N ILE A 54 7.33 7.07 -12.34
CA ILE A 54 6.67 5.76 -12.52
C ILE A 54 5.26 5.77 -11.92
N SER A 55 5.09 6.34 -10.72
CA SER A 55 3.77 6.42 -10.06
C SER A 55 2.78 7.28 -10.84
N LEU A 56 3.21 8.45 -11.34
CA LEU A 56 2.38 9.32 -12.17
C LEU A 56 2.00 8.66 -13.47
N THR A 57 2.98 8.06 -14.18
CA THR A 57 2.72 7.37 -15.45
C THR A 57 1.75 6.21 -15.26
N GLN A 58 1.99 5.35 -14.27
CA GLN A 58 1.12 4.22 -13.97
C GLN A 58 -0.31 4.69 -13.63
N PHE A 59 -0.44 5.68 -12.74
CA PHE A 59 -1.75 6.18 -12.34
C PHE A 59 -2.51 6.81 -13.52
N SER A 60 -1.82 7.59 -14.35
CA SER A 60 -2.41 8.20 -15.55
C SER A 60 -2.86 7.15 -16.57
N LEU A 61 -2.02 6.16 -16.87
CA LEU A 61 -2.37 5.07 -17.80
C LEU A 61 -3.58 4.27 -17.31
N MET A 62 -3.65 3.99 -16.02
CA MET A 62 -4.80 3.32 -15.42
C MET A 62 -6.07 4.15 -15.56
N GLN A 63 -6.03 5.44 -15.27
CA GLN A 63 -7.21 6.32 -15.40
C GLN A 63 -7.65 6.48 -16.85
N ILE A 64 -6.69 6.63 -17.80
CA ILE A 64 -6.98 6.69 -19.24
C ILE A 64 -7.68 5.41 -19.69
N TRP A 65 -7.19 4.23 -19.24
CA TRP A 65 -7.83 2.96 -19.58
C TRP A 65 -9.28 2.90 -19.09
N TYR A 66 -9.56 3.30 -17.83
CA TYR A 66 -10.94 3.34 -17.33
C TYR A 66 -11.82 4.30 -18.13
N LEU A 67 -11.33 5.50 -18.41
CA LEU A 67 -12.06 6.52 -19.16
C LEU A 67 -12.30 6.13 -20.62
N SER A 68 -11.45 5.28 -21.19
CA SER A 68 -11.59 4.80 -22.56
C SER A 68 -12.58 3.63 -22.73
N GLN A 69 -13.08 3.06 -21.61
CA GLN A 69 -14.03 1.97 -21.71
C GLN A 69 -15.41 2.46 -22.19
N PRO A 70 -16.05 1.75 -23.12
CA PRO A 70 -17.40 2.10 -23.58
C PRO A 70 -18.44 2.12 -22.47
N THR A 71 -18.21 1.34 -21.41
CA THR A 71 -19.07 1.20 -20.24
C THR A 71 -18.43 1.80 -19.00
N PHE A 72 -17.89 3.03 -19.10
CA PHE A 72 -17.29 3.70 -17.94
C PHE A 72 -18.30 3.82 -16.81
N ASN A 73 -17.90 3.31 -15.65
CA ASN A 73 -18.72 3.30 -14.44
C ASN A 73 -17.99 4.01 -13.32
N LEU A 74 -18.61 5.01 -12.71
CA LEU A 74 -18.09 5.72 -11.55
C LEU A 74 -17.88 4.79 -10.34
N GLY A 75 -18.65 3.72 -10.24
CA GLY A 75 -18.51 2.71 -9.18
C GLY A 75 -17.19 1.92 -9.21
N ASP A 76 -16.47 1.94 -10.34
CA ASP A 76 -15.16 1.27 -10.52
C ASP A 76 -14.04 2.26 -10.91
N GLY A 77 -14.40 3.29 -11.71
CA GLY A 77 -13.44 4.20 -12.34
C GLY A 77 -12.87 5.25 -11.41
N LEU A 78 -13.60 5.68 -10.36
CA LEU A 78 -13.08 6.65 -9.40
C LEU A 78 -11.87 6.09 -8.63
N PRO A 79 -10.92 6.93 -8.26
CA PRO A 79 -9.72 6.49 -7.54
C PRO A 79 -9.97 6.23 -6.04
N LEU A 80 -11.09 5.57 -5.70
CA LEU A 80 -11.53 5.32 -4.33
C LEU A 80 -11.23 3.91 -3.81
N HIS A 81 -10.64 3.02 -4.63
CA HIS A 81 -10.06 1.80 -4.09
C HIS A 81 -8.88 2.13 -3.17
N ILE A 82 -8.73 1.40 -2.06
CA ILE A 82 -7.73 1.69 -1.03
C ILE A 82 -6.30 1.77 -1.60
N SER A 83 -5.94 0.94 -2.57
CA SER A 83 -4.64 1.00 -3.26
C SER A 83 -4.47 2.30 -4.06
N ARG A 84 -5.52 2.79 -4.72
CA ARG A 84 -5.48 4.06 -5.47
C ARG A 84 -5.35 5.26 -4.52
N ILE A 85 -6.11 5.29 -3.43
CA ILE A 85 -5.95 6.29 -2.36
C ILE A 85 -4.53 6.26 -1.80
N THR A 86 -3.99 5.08 -1.52
CA THR A 86 -2.61 4.93 -1.03
C THR A 86 -1.59 5.44 -2.04
N THR A 87 -1.78 5.18 -3.33
CA THR A 87 -0.94 5.74 -4.40
C THR A 87 -0.99 7.27 -4.42
N LEU A 88 -2.19 7.86 -4.33
CA LEU A 88 -2.36 9.33 -4.28
C LEU A 88 -1.69 9.95 -3.05
N LEU A 89 -1.81 9.31 -1.88
CA LEU A 89 -1.11 9.73 -0.66
C LEU A 89 0.41 9.64 -0.83
N GLY A 90 0.91 8.59 -1.47
CA GLY A 90 2.31 8.41 -1.82
C GLY A 90 2.81 9.50 -2.76
N LEU A 91 2.06 9.81 -3.83
CA LEU A 91 2.35 10.91 -4.75
C LEU A 91 2.38 12.26 -4.03
N ALA A 92 1.37 12.53 -3.20
CA ALA A 92 1.30 13.75 -2.40
C ALA A 92 2.50 13.86 -1.44
N TRP A 93 2.95 12.75 -0.84
CA TRP A 93 4.16 12.74 -0.03
C TRP A 93 5.42 12.98 -0.86
N LEU A 94 5.55 12.39 -2.02
CA LEU A 94 6.68 12.64 -2.92
C LEU A 94 6.79 14.13 -3.28
N LEU A 95 5.68 14.82 -3.48
CA LEU A 95 5.65 16.25 -3.81
C LEU A 95 5.86 17.16 -2.60
N THR A 96 5.32 16.81 -1.42
CA THR A 96 5.23 17.74 -0.28
C THR A 96 6.12 17.39 0.90
N ARG A 97 6.55 16.13 1.01
CA ARG A 97 7.30 15.58 2.15
C ARG A 97 6.58 15.65 3.49
N LYS A 98 5.28 15.95 3.51
CA LYS A 98 4.51 15.99 4.74
C LYS A 98 4.45 14.60 5.37
N ARG A 99 4.90 14.50 6.61
CA ARG A 99 5.05 13.22 7.34
C ARG A 99 3.73 12.45 7.43
N GLU A 100 2.64 13.16 7.68
CA GLU A 100 1.31 12.58 7.86
C GLU A 100 0.84 11.80 6.61
N LEU A 101 1.21 12.25 5.41
CA LEU A 101 0.89 11.55 4.16
C LEU A 101 1.62 10.21 4.06
N MET A 102 2.88 10.14 4.50
CA MET A 102 3.61 8.87 4.55
C MET A 102 3.08 7.98 5.68
N ASP A 103 2.70 8.56 6.81
CA ASP A 103 2.06 7.84 7.91
C ASP A 103 0.78 7.16 7.42
N LEU A 104 -0.09 7.85 6.69
CA LEU A 104 -1.29 7.30 6.07
C LEU A 104 -0.95 6.25 5.01
N ALA A 105 -0.10 6.60 4.04
CA ALA A 105 0.23 5.73 2.91
C ALA A 105 0.85 4.40 3.37
N SER A 106 1.74 4.42 4.37
CA SER A 106 2.42 3.22 4.85
C SER A 106 1.48 2.23 5.52
N PHE A 107 0.54 2.70 6.33
CA PHE A 107 -0.39 1.80 7.02
C PHE A 107 -1.56 1.36 6.14
N LEU A 108 -2.15 2.26 5.34
CA LEU A 108 -3.15 1.88 4.35
C LEU A 108 -2.56 0.93 3.30
N GLY A 109 -1.27 1.09 2.99
CA GLY A 109 -0.51 0.21 2.11
C GLY A 109 -0.37 -1.23 2.61
N ILE A 110 -0.60 -1.52 3.91
CA ILE A 110 -0.58 -2.89 4.44
C ILE A 110 -1.63 -3.76 3.74
N PHE A 111 -2.75 -3.19 3.33
CA PHE A 111 -3.76 -3.92 2.56
C PHE A 111 -3.25 -4.42 1.19
N ALA A 112 -2.22 -3.81 0.61
CA ALA A 112 -1.61 -4.27 -0.63
C ALA A 112 -0.98 -5.68 -0.49
N TYR A 113 -0.44 -6.02 0.68
CA TYR A 113 0.11 -7.37 0.92
C TYR A 113 -0.98 -8.44 0.84
N PHE A 114 -2.19 -8.15 1.35
CA PHE A 114 -3.31 -9.09 1.27
C PHE A 114 -3.77 -9.34 -0.16
N THR A 115 -3.61 -8.35 -1.06
CA THR A 115 -3.96 -8.52 -2.47
C THR A 115 -3.00 -9.48 -3.18
N PHE A 116 -1.74 -9.57 -2.75
CA PHE A 116 -0.80 -10.61 -3.22
C PHE A 116 -1.07 -11.98 -2.61
N LEU A 117 -1.65 -12.06 -1.42
CA LEU A 117 -2.02 -13.33 -0.80
C LEU A 117 -3.33 -13.89 -1.37
N LEU A 118 -4.30 -13.00 -1.64
CA LEU A 118 -5.65 -13.34 -2.11
C LEU A 118 -6.02 -12.44 -3.29
N PRO A 119 -5.55 -12.75 -4.52
CA PRO A 119 -5.82 -11.93 -5.69
C PRO A 119 -7.32 -11.89 -6.02
N GLN A 120 -7.89 -10.69 -6.13
CA GLN A 120 -9.28 -10.46 -6.47
C GLN A 120 -9.38 -9.65 -7.75
N ARG A 121 -9.98 -10.21 -8.81
CA ARG A 121 -10.24 -9.52 -10.09
C ARG A 121 -8.99 -8.86 -10.69
N ILE A 122 -7.85 -9.56 -10.67
CA ILE A 122 -6.57 -9.08 -11.20
C ILE A 122 -6.37 -9.66 -12.60
N TYR A 123 -6.02 -8.81 -13.56
CA TYR A 123 -5.66 -9.24 -14.91
C TYR A 123 -4.28 -9.90 -14.96
N PRO A 124 -4.02 -10.75 -15.96
CA PRO A 124 -2.70 -11.36 -16.13
C PRO A 124 -1.63 -10.32 -16.45
N ILE A 125 -0.35 -10.67 -16.21
CA ILE A 125 0.80 -9.80 -16.45
C ILE A 125 0.92 -9.34 -17.92
N THR A 126 0.29 -10.05 -18.84
CA THR A 126 0.22 -9.70 -20.27
C THR A 126 -0.87 -8.69 -20.61
N HIS A 127 -1.55 -8.12 -19.63
CA HIS A 127 -2.60 -7.13 -19.80
C HIS A 127 -2.17 -5.78 -19.20
N LEU A 128 -2.57 -4.64 -19.81
CA LEU A 128 -2.23 -3.31 -19.29
C LEU A 128 -2.59 -3.13 -17.82
N MET A 129 -3.79 -3.56 -17.42
CA MET A 129 -4.24 -3.46 -16.03
C MET A 129 -3.52 -4.43 -15.09
N GLY A 130 -2.98 -5.54 -15.61
CA GLY A 130 -2.10 -6.43 -14.87
C GLY A 130 -0.76 -5.75 -14.55
N TRP A 131 -0.14 -5.08 -15.52
CA TRP A 131 1.04 -4.24 -15.28
C TRP A 131 0.75 -3.09 -14.32
N SER A 132 -0.38 -2.41 -14.51
CA SER A 132 -0.80 -1.33 -13.63
C SER A 132 -0.97 -1.81 -12.19
N PHE A 133 -1.59 -2.98 -11.99
CA PHE A 133 -1.68 -3.64 -10.68
C PHE A 133 -0.29 -3.89 -10.07
N LEU A 134 0.60 -4.57 -10.81
CA LEU A 134 1.93 -4.91 -10.31
C LEU A 134 2.71 -3.66 -9.91
N VAL A 135 2.77 -2.66 -10.79
CA VAL A 135 3.55 -1.44 -10.55
C VAL A 135 2.98 -0.65 -9.38
N SER A 136 1.65 -0.44 -9.33
CA SER A 136 1.03 0.33 -8.23
C SER A 136 1.24 -0.34 -6.87
N HIS A 137 1.01 -1.65 -6.77
CA HIS A 137 1.16 -2.38 -5.52
C HIS A 137 2.64 -2.52 -5.11
N ALA A 138 3.54 -2.67 -6.10
CA ALA A 138 4.98 -2.59 -5.84
C ALA A 138 5.37 -1.24 -5.23
N LEU A 139 4.92 -0.14 -5.84
CA LEU A 139 5.22 1.20 -5.35
C LEU A 139 4.64 1.47 -3.96
N ILE A 140 3.42 1.00 -3.68
CA ILE A 140 2.79 1.12 -2.34
C ILE A 140 3.66 0.45 -1.27
N ILE A 141 4.25 -0.70 -1.56
CA ILE A 141 5.10 -1.45 -0.62
C ILE A 141 6.52 -0.87 -0.56
N ILE A 142 7.07 -0.47 -1.70
CA ILE A 142 8.44 0.02 -1.84
C ILE A 142 8.62 1.43 -1.26
N LEU A 143 7.63 2.29 -1.43
CA LEU A 143 7.72 3.69 -1.04
C LEU A 143 8.00 3.90 0.45
N PRO A 144 7.32 3.22 1.40
CA PRO A 144 7.68 3.29 2.82
C PRO A 144 9.10 2.81 3.11
N LEU A 145 9.58 1.78 2.42
CA LEU A 145 10.96 1.30 2.54
C LEU A 145 11.97 2.35 2.06
N CYS A 146 11.70 3.00 0.93
CA CYS A 146 12.52 4.09 0.43
C CYS A 146 12.48 5.31 1.37
N ALA A 147 11.31 5.64 1.91
CA ALA A 147 11.17 6.71 2.90
C ALA A 147 11.99 6.40 4.17
N TRP A 148 11.97 5.17 4.63
CA TRP A 148 12.81 4.70 5.73
C TRP A 148 14.30 4.79 5.41
N ILE A 149 14.73 4.24 4.27
CA ILE A 149 16.15 4.14 3.89
C ILE A 149 16.74 5.51 3.58
N ALA A 150 16.09 6.30 2.71
CA ALA A 150 16.66 7.52 2.13
C ALA A 150 16.33 8.79 2.92
N TYR A 151 15.20 8.83 3.63
CA TYR A 151 14.71 10.03 4.30
C TYR A 151 14.58 9.89 5.81
N GLY A 152 14.92 8.71 6.37
CA GLY A 152 14.88 8.48 7.80
C GLY A 152 13.47 8.48 8.41
N TRP A 153 12.42 8.42 7.56
CA TRP A 153 11.07 8.27 8.07
C TRP A 153 10.95 6.98 8.88
N ARG A 154 10.22 7.04 9.98
CA ARG A 154 9.98 5.89 10.87
C ARG A 154 8.52 5.94 11.34
N PRO A 155 7.78 4.82 11.23
CA PRO A 155 6.45 4.76 11.81
C PRO A 155 6.54 4.86 13.34
N SER A 156 5.55 5.53 13.92
CA SER A 156 5.44 5.80 15.36
C SER A 156 4.04 5.45 15.86
N ARG A 157 3.84 5.47 17.18
CA ARG A 157 2.50 5.33 17.77
C ARG A 157 1.53 6.44 17.29
N ARG A 158 2.06 7.65 17.02
CA ARG A 158 1.28 8.74 16.40
C ARG A 158 0.88 8.36 14.98
N SER A 159 1.79 7.79 14.18
CA SER A 159 1.52 7.35 12.81
C SER A 159 0.41 6.30 12.77
N TYR A 160 0.44 5.32 13.69
CA TYR A 160 -0.63 4.33 13.84
C TYR A 160 -2.00 5.00 14.10
N ARG A 161 -2.07 5.96 15.04
CA ARG A 161 -3.34 6.66 15.36
C ARG A 161 -3.86 7.49 14.20
N ILE A 162 -2.99 8.22 13.50
CA ILE A 162 -3.33 8.99 12.29
C ILE A 162 -3.88 8.05 11.22
N ALA A 163 -3.21 6.92 11.00
CA ALA A 163 -3.62 5.97 9.98
C ALA A 163 -4.95 5.29 10.30
N LEU A 164 -5.20 4.93 11.56
CA LEU A 164 -6.47 4.35 11.97
C LEU A 164 -7.61 5.36 11.81
N GLY A 165 -7.43 6.61 12.23
CA GLY A 165 -8.41 7.67 12.00
C GLY A 165 -8.65 7.91 10.51
N GLY A 166 -7.58 7.97 9.71
CA GLY A 166 -7.67 8.11 8.25
C GLY A 166 -8.37 6.92 7.59
N PHE A 167 -8.17 5.70 8.09
CA PHE A 167 -8.89 4.52 7.61
C PHE A 167 -10.40 4.59 7.88
N VAL A 168 -10.79 5.06 9.07
CA VAL A 168 -12.23 5.25 9.41
C VAL A 168 -12.84 6.29 8.47
N VAL A 169 -12.18 7.42 8.24
CA VAL A 169 -12.64 8.44 7.28
C VAL A 169 -12.74 7.84 5.87
N TYR A 170 -11.73 7.10 5.43
CA TYR A 170 -11.76 6.40 4.15
C TYR A 170 -12.95 5.45 4.04
N LEU A 171 -13.23 4.66 5.09
CA LEU A 171 -14.34 3.72 5.11
C LEU A 171 -15.70 4.42 4.95
N LEU A 172 -15.88 5.56 5.64
CA LEU A 172 -17.09 6.37 5.50
C LEU A 172 -17.25 6.92 4.07
N VAL A 173 -16.16 7.39 3.47
CA VAL A 173 -16.15 7.83 2.06
C VAL A 173 -16.49 6.68 1.13
N ALA A 174 -15.93 5.48 1.34
CA ALA A 174 -16.21 4.30 0.53
C ALA A 174 -17.68 3.85 0.65
N ILE A 175 -18.26 3.90 1.85
CA ILE A 175 -19.70 3.62 2.08
C ILE A 175 -20.55 4.60 1.28
N GLY A 176 -20.29 5.90 1.40
CA GLY A 176 -21.03 6.94 0.66
C GLY A 176 -20.88 6.81 -0.86
N ALA A 177 -19.67 6.55 -1.34
CA ALA A 177 -19.42 6.36 -2.77
C ALA A 177 -20.11 5.11 -3.33
N ASN A 178 -20.12 4.00 -2.58
CA ASN A 178 -20.84 2.79 -2.97
C ASN A 178 -22.34 3.00 -3.05
N ALA A 179 -22.91 3.82 -2.16
CA ALA A 179 -24.33 4.16 -2.20
C ALA A 179 -24.68 5.09 -3.36
N LEU A 180 -23.83 6.06 -3.69
CA LEU A 180 -24.08 7.06 -4.73
C LEU A 180 -23.82 6.52 -6.15
N PHE A 181 -22.80 5.69 -6.33
CA PHE A 181 -22.32 5.27 -7.64
C PHE A 181 -22.51 3.78 -7.93
N ASP A 182 -23.25 3.07 -7.10
CA ASP A 182 -23.43 1.61 -7.18
C ASP A 182 -22.11 0.83 -7.25
N GLY A 183 -21.09 1.33 -6.54
CA GLY A 183 -19.74 0.78 -6.53
C GLY A 183 -19.55 -0.36 -5.56
N ASN A 184 -18.31 -0.93 -5.57
CA ASN A 184 -17.87 -1.92 -4.58
C ASN A 184 -16.50 -1.55 -4.00
N TYR A 185 -16.32 -0.26 -3.67
CA TYR A 185 -15.09 0.22 -3.04
C TYR A 185 -14.89 -0.47 -1.71
N PHE A 186 -13.65 -0.91 -1.47
CA PHE A 186 -13.25 -1.71 -0.32
C PHE A 186 -14.05 -3.00 -0.12
N TYR A 187 -14.66 -3.53 -1.19
CA TYR A 187 -15.47 -4.76 -1.16
C TYR A 187 -16.60 -4.76 -0.13
N LEU A 188 -17.20 -3.60 0.15
CA LEU A 188 -18.26 -3.46 1.14
C LEU A 188 -19.59 -4.06 0.69
N LYS A 189 -19.83 -4.09 -0.63
CA LYS A 189 -21.06 -4.62 -1.24
C LYS A 189 -20.93 -6.12 -1.56
N HIS A 190 -19.89 -6.51 -2.31
CA HIS A 190 -19.59 -7.89 -2.66
C HIS A 190 -18.33 -8.33 -1.88
N ARG A 191 -18.55 -8.93 -0.73
CA ARG A 191 -17.54 -9.23 0.28
C ARG A 191 -16.82 -10.53 -0.05
N PRO A 192 -15.48 -10.56 -0.23
CA PRO A 192 -14.74 -11.78 -0.53
C PRO A 192 -14.61 -12.72 0.66
N VAL A 193 -14.74 -12.18 1.88
CA VAL A 193 -14.68 -12.93 3.15
C VAL A 193 -15.82 -12.48 4.05
N PHE A 194 -16.32 -13.38 4.89
CA PHE A 194 -17.42 -13.09 5.84
C PHE A 194 -18.67 -12.50 5.20
N ALA A 195 -19.02 -12.95 3.98
CA ALA A 195 -20.13 -12.42 3.20
C ALA A 195 -21.49 -12.46 3.92
N GLY A 196 -21.70 -13.39 4.85
CA GLY A 196 -22.91 -13.52 5.65
C GLY A 196 -23.08 -12.51 6.79
N ASN A 197 -22.05 -11.71 7.11
CA ASN A 197 -22.16 -10.70 8.17
C ASN A 197 -22.93 -9.46 7.67
N PRO A 198 -24.06 -9.06 8.30
CA PRO A 198 -24.77 -7.85 7.92
C PRO A 198 -24.01 -6.58 8.33
N SER A 199 -24.30 -5.44 7.67
CA SER A 199 -23.95 -4.11 8.18
C SER A 199 -24.74 -3.83 9.48
N PRO A 200 -24.13 -3.14 10.47
CA PRO A 200 -22.79 -2.57 10.52
C PRO A 200 -21.69 -3.52 11.07
N ARG A 201 -22.02 -4.79 11.34
CA ARG A 201 -21.06 -5.74 11.95
C ARG A 201 -19.82 -5.97 11.07
N TYR A 202 -20.00 -6.01 9.76
CA TYR A 202 -18.90 -6.18 8.82
C TYR A 202 -17.93 -4.99 8.87
N GLU A 203 -18.46 -3.77 8.87
CA GLU A 203 -17.67 -2.54 8.91
C GLU A 203 -16.91 -2.40 10.23
N LEU A 204 -17.56 -2.71 11.36
CA LEU A 204 -16.91 -2.74 12.68
C LEU A 204 -15.82 -3.81 12.75
N GLY A 205 -16.07 -5.00 12.23
CA GLY A 205 -15.07 -6.07 12.11
C GLY A 205 -13.87 -5.63 11.25
N THR A 206 -14.13 -4.92 10.17
CA THR A 206 -13.11 -4.37 9.28
C THR A 206 -12.25 -3.30 9.98
N ILE A 207 -12.85 -2.42 10.78
CA ILE A 207 -12.11 -1.43 11.59
C ILE A 207 -11.23 -2.14 12.62
N LEU A 208 -11.75 -3.14 13.31
CA LEU A 208 -11.00 -3.93 14.29
C LEU A 208 -9.84 -4.68 13.63
N PHE A 209 -10.07 -5.27 12.46
CA PHE A 209 -9.02 -5.91 11.66
C PHE A 209 -7.94 -4.90 11.25
N ALA A 210 -8.32 -3.73 10.74
CA ALA A 210 -7.38 -2.67 10.40
C ALA A 210 -6.57 -2.20 11.62
N ALA A 211 -7.23 -1.98 12.76
CA ALA A 211 -6.57 -1.62 14.00
C ALA A 211 -5.51 -2.65 14.42
N THR A 212 -5.85 -3.94 14.29
CA THR A 212 -4.95 -5.06 14.63
C THR A 212 -3.74 -5.09 13.68
N ILE A 213 -3.95 -5.10 12.36
CA ILE A 213 -2.83 -5.18 11.41
C ILE A 213 -1.95 -3.92 11.44
N PHE A 214 -2.52 -2.74 11.66
CA PHE A 214 -1.76 -1.51 11.81
C PHE A 214 -0.94 -1.52 13.10
N HIS A 215 -1.51 -2.02 14.21
CA HIS A 215 -0.79 -2.20 15.45
C HIS A 215 0.39 -3.17 15.30
N LEU A 216 0.16 -4.33 14.68
CA LEU A 216 1.23 -5.29 14.38
C LEU A 216 2.30 -4.68 13.47
N GLY A 217 1.90 -3.94 12.42
CA GLY A 217 2.83 -3.23 11.54
C GLY A 217 3.70 -2.22 12.31
N TRP A 218 3.10 -1.47 13.25
CA TRP A 218 3.85 -0.59 14.12
C TRP A 218 4.82 -1.34 15.05
N LEU A 219 4.40 -2.43 15.68
CA LEU A 219 5.26 -3.25 16.55
C LEU A 219 6.47 -3.81 15.78
N VAL A 220 6.24 -4.36 14.59
CA VAL A 220 7.32 -4.86 13.73
C VAL A 220 8.30 -3.75 13.40
N ALA A 221 7.81 -2.59 12.96
CA ALA A 221 8.67 -1.46 12.65
C ALA A 221 9.44 -0.92 13.88
N ALA A 222 8.84 -0.92 15.07
CA ALA A 222 9.48 -0.52 16.32
C ALA A 222 10.69 -1.42 16.63
N ARG A 223 10.53 -2.75 16.47
CA ARG A 223 11.65 -3.70 16.65
C ARG A 223 12.82 -3.43 15.70
N PHE A 224 12.56 -3.17 14.42
CA PHE A 224 13.63 -2.80 13.48
C PHE A 224 14.31 -1.48 13.83
N ASN A 225 13.59 -0.51 14.38
CA ASN A 225 14.16 0.76 14.83
C ASN A 225 15.11 0.57 16.03
N ASP A 226 14.76 -0.31 16.96
CA ASP A 226 15.60 -0.60 18.14
C ASP A 226 16.89 -1.32 17.74
N VAL A 227 16.83 -2.29 16.83
CA VAL A 227 18.01 -2.98 16.28
C VAL A 227 18.92 -1.99 15.55
N ASP A 228 18.38 -1.10 14.71
CA ASP A 228 19.17 -0.06 14.02
C ASP A 228 19.89 0.88 15.02
N ARG A 229 19.24 1.21 16.14
CA ARG A 229 19.83 2.05 17.20
C ARG A 229 20.94 1.31 17.92
N ALA A 230 20.70 0.08 18.35
CA ALA A 230 21.71 -0.75 19.03
C ALA A 230 22.97 -0.91 18.18
N THR A 231 22.83 -1.29 16.92
CA THR A 231 23.95 -1.43 15.97
C THR A 231 24.73 -0.13 15.75
N LYS A 232 24.05 1.03 15.81
CA LYS A 232 24.73 2.33 15.69
C LYS A 232 25.53 2.67 16.96
N LEU A 233 24.98 2.39 18.13
CA LEU A 233 25.67 2.61 19.41
C LEU A 233 26.92 1.74 19.53
N GLU A 234 26.83 0.46 19.19
CA GLU A 234 27.97 -0.46 19.15
C GLU A 234 29.09 0.05 18.22
N ARG A 235 28.74 0.55 17.05
CA ARG A 235 29.72 1.09 16.07
C ARG A 235 30.32 2.43 16.47
N SER A 236 29.63 3.22 17.30
CA SER A 236 30.11 4.53 17.75
C SER A 236 30.94 4.43 19.02
N GLY A 237 31.07 3.26 19.66
CA GLY A 237 31.76 3.10 20.93
C GLY A 237 31.13 3.87 22.10
N ALA A 238 29.91 4.39 21.91
CA ALA A 238 29.21 5.14 22.95
C ALA A 238 28.70 4.19 24.04
N PRO A 239 28.91 4.51 25.36
CA PRO A 239 28.40 3.69 26.44
C PRO A 239 26.85 3.59 26.32
N ALA A 240 26.34 2.39 26.59
CA ALA A 240 24.90 2.14 26.63
C ALA A 240 24.28 3.07 27.68
N ARG A 241 23.57 4.11 27.24
CA ARG A 241 22.73 4.89 28.15
C ARG A 241 21.65 3.97 28.70
N ASP A 242 21.50 3.96 30.03
CA ASP A 242 20.48 3.19 30.73
C ASP A 242 19.15 3.17 30.00
N LYS A 243 18.58 1.97 29.94
CA LYS A 243 17.23 1.76 29.39
C LYS A 243 16.26 2.70 30.12
N PRO A 244 15.55 3.60 29.45
CA PRO A 244 14.40 4.20 30.11
C PRO A 244 13.40 3.08 30.38
N ASP A 245 12.99 2.94 31.63
CA ASP A 245 12.01 1.98 32.13
C ASP A 245 10.79 1.87 31.21
N LEU A 246 10.73 0.82 30.43
CA LEU A 246 9.55 0.41 29.65
C LEU A 246 8.69 -0.52 30.51
N VAL A 247 8.33 -0.06 31.72
CA VAL A 247 7.20 -0.64 32.46
C VAL A 247 6.59 0.45 33.32
N ARG A 248 5.47 0.99 32.87
CA ARG A 248 4.29 1.29 33.68
C ARG A 248 3.17 1.87 32.82
N VAL A 249 2.12 1.03 32.70
CA VAL A 249 0.72 1.28 32.40
C VAL A 249 0.36 1.86 31.03
#